data_39658d690fa9bd859a672362c41a4fc8
#
_entry.id   39658d690fa9bd859a672362c41a4fc8
#
_cell.length_a   1.000
_cell.length_b   1.000
_cell.length_c   1.000
_cell.angle_alpha   90.00
_cell.angle_beta   90.00
_cell.angle_gamma   90.00
#
_symmetry.space_group_name_H-M   'P 1'
#
loop_
_entity.id
_entity.type
_entity.pdbx_description
1 polymer ?
#
loop_
_entity_poly.entity_id
_entity_poly.type
_entity_poly.pdbx_seq_one_letter_code
_entity_poly.pdbx_strand_id
1 'polypeptide(L)'
;MSLVLNGTTGVTSLPSINSGQIGGRRNVVCNPNFAVNQRHGTAANTTINTYAMDRWRSYGGPGDFSWYTKSDAGEGDGFYSRFQRTASTSQVNVMGMTQGLESVDSKHLAGKEVTLSFRAKAGANWSPTSGNIGFAAVGGEGTDQSPVGMTTAANFIGITAALTTSWVTYSGTGTIPADKTQISFQISWTPVGTAGAADYVDIRNVQLELGGTATTFEQKTYGEELALCQRYCFVMAPSTNASVAPAFARSTTVAFGIAELPVTMRTTPTLAFSANNDFQVQFLAATANSTAMAASPELHKNMIAFTATVGSGLTAGQGMYIRDVNGGATITASAEL
;
A
#
# COMPACT_ATOMS: atom_id res chain seq x y z
N MET A 1 -36.77 7.51 7.50
CA MET A 1 -37.74 7.21 6.43
C MET A 1 -37.93 5.71 6.40
N SER A 2 -39.14 5.19 6.58
CA SER A 2 -39.37 3.73 6.48
C SER A 2 -39.50 3.33 5.02
N LEU A 3 -38.88 2.22 4.62
CA LEU A 3 -39.10 1.62 3.30
C LEU A 3 -40.51 1.02 3.27
N VAL A 4 -41.39 1.55 2.42
CA VAL A 4 -42.71 0.98 2.19
C VAL A 4 -42.63 0.16 0.90
N LEU A 5 -42.79 -1.17 1.03
CA LEU A 5 -42.94 -2.06 -0.12
C LEU A 5 -44.38 -2.12 -0.53
N ASN A 6 -44.70 -1.63 -1.71
CA ASN A 6 -46.03 -1.75 -2.30
C ASN A 6 -46.10 -3.04 -3.13
N GLY A 7 -46.94 -3.98 -2.70
CA GLY A 7 -47.07 -5.29 -3.35
C GLY A 7 -47.57 -5.26 -4.80
N THR A 8 -48.03 -4.12 -5.30
CA THR A 8 -48.57 -3.98 -6.68
C THR A 8 -47.47 -3.60 -7.69
N THR A 9 -46.46 -2.84 -7.28
CA THR A 9 -45.43 -2.34 -8.20
C THR A 9 -44.00 -2.83 -7.87
N GLY A 10 -43.82 -3.41 -6.69
CA GLY A 10 -42.50 -3.82 -6.22
C GLY A 10 -41.52 -2.64 -6.06
N VAL A 11 -40.25 -2.94 -5.83
CA VAL A 11 -39.16 -1.98 -5.88
C VAL A 11 -38.60 -1.99 -7.29
N THR A 12 -38.91 -0.98 -8.09
CA THR A 12 -38.46 -0.87 -9.48
C THR A 12 -37.05 -0.31 -9.61
N SER A 13 -36.59 0.50 -8.65
CA SER A 13 -35.20 0.91 -8.50
C SER A 13 -34.95 1.41 -7.09
N LEU A 14 -33.84 1.03 -6.53
CA LEU A 14 -33.36 1.55 -5.25
C LEU A 14 -31.94 2.10 -5.50
N PRO A 15 -31.77 3.40 -5.76
CA PRO A 15 -30.45 3.96 -6.11
C PRO A 15 -29.48 3.91 -4.92
N SER A 16 -30.00 3.88 -3.70
CA SER A 16 -29.18 3.76 -2.49
C SER A 16 -29.99 3.26 -1.31
N ILE A 17 -29.33 2.66 -0.31
CA ILE A 17 -29.88 2.44 1.05
C ILE A 17 -29.09 3.32 1.99
N ASN A 18 -29.77 4.17 2.78
CA ASN A 18 -29.14 5.15 3.68
C ASN A 18 -28.11 6.04 2.98
N SER A 19 -28.40 6.46 1.74
CA SER A 19 -27.52 7.23 0.85
C SER A 19 -26.24 6.50 0.42
N GLY A 20 -26.10 5.22 0.76
CA GLY A 20 -24.98 4.38 0.34
C GLY A 20 -25.30 3.57 -0.92
N GLN A 21 -24.26 3.10 -1.60
CA GLN A 21 -24.35 2.26 -2.80
C GLN A 21 -25.01 0.91 -2.49
N ILE A 22 -25.94 0.48 -3.35
CA ILE A 22 -26.58 -0.84 -3.27
C ILE A 22 -25.82 -1.82 -4.15
N GLY A 23 -25.03 -2.67 -3.54
CA GLY A 23 -24.25 -3.68 -4.24
C GLY A 23 -22.98 -3.14 -4.88
N GLY A 24 -22.09 -4.04 -5.27
CA GLY A 24 -20.76 -3.70 -5.73
C GLY A 24 -19.83 -3.28 -4.57
N ARG A 25 -18.61 -2.93 -4.93
CA ARG A 25 -17.58 -2.50 -4.00
C ARG A 25 -17.79 -1.03 -3.63
N ARG A 26 -18.06 -0.75 -2.37
CA ARG A 26 -18.27 0.62 -1.88
C ARG A 26 -16.95 1.34 -1.64
N ASN A 27 -16.03 0.68 -0.93
CA ASN A 27 -14.75 1.29 -0.57
C ASN A 27 -13.74 1.16 -1.71
N VAL A 28 -13.37 2.29 -2.31
CA VAL A 28 -12.36 2.33 -3.39
C VAL A 28 -10.91 2.35 -2.87
N VAL A 29 -10.71 2.55 -1.56
CA VAL A 29 -9.39 2.55 -0.94
C VAL A 29 -8.84 1.12 -0.93
N CYS A 30 -7.57 0.97 -1.31
CA CYS A 30 -6.83 -0.29 -1.22
C CYS A 30 -6.08 -0.34 0.11
N ASN A 31 -6.03 -1.50 0.76
CA ASN A 31 -5.40 -1.71 2.07
C ASN A 31 -5.87 -0.70 3.13
N PRO A 32 -7.20 -0.52 3.31
CA PRO A 32 -7.79 0.56 4.09
C PRO A 32 -7.62 0.39 5.61
N ASN A 33 -7.31 -0.81 6.07
CA ASN A 33 -7.00 -1.14 7.47
C ASN A 33 -5.52 -1.50 7.67
N PHE A 34 -4.67 -1.29 6.66
CA PHE A 34 -3.22 -1.52 6.72
C PHE A 34 -2.80 -2.95 7.06
N ALA A 35 -3.65 -3.93 6.73
CA ALA A 35 -3.41 -5.35 7.04
C ALA A 35 -2.32 -5.98 6.18
N VAL A 36 -2.11 -5.45 4.97
CA VAL A 36 -1.11 -5.95 4.02
C VAL A 36 0.14 -5.08 4.10
N ASN A 37 1.26 -5.70 4.41
CA ASN A 37 2.58 -5.07 4.41
C ASN A 37 3.64 -6.09 4.02
N GLN A 38 3.73 -6.37 2.73
CA GLN A 38 4.65 -7.36 2.19
C GLN A 38 6.12 -6.93 2.32
N ARG A 39 6.39 -5.61 2.26
CA ARG A 39 7.74 -5.04 2.30
C ARG A 39 8.40 -5.08 3.68
N HIS A 40 7.61 -4.79 4.71
CA HIS A 40 8.14 -4.57 6.06
C HIS A 40 7.50 -5.47 7.12
N GLY A 41 6.40 -6.14 6.80
CA GLY A 41 5.64 -6.91 7.79
C GLY A 41 5.22 -6.02 8.97
N THR A 42 5.66 -6.35 10.17
CA THR A 42 5.44 -5.55 11.39
C THR A 42 6.63 -4.65 11.75
N ALA A 43 7.72 -4.70 10.97
CA ALA A 43 8.89 -3.84 11.19
C ALA A 43 8.58 -2.38 10.87
N ALA A 44 9.32 -1.48 11.50
CA ALA A 44 9.22 -0.06 11.23
C ALA A 44 9.77 0.28 9.85
N ASN A 45 9.05 1.09 9.08
CA ASN A 45 9.64 1.86 7.99
C ASN A 45 10.06 3.23 8.53
N THR A 46 11.33 3.58 8.40
CA THR A 46 11.88 4.88 8.80
C THR A 46 12.28 5.74 7.60
N THR A 47 12.05 5.25 6.39
CA THR A 47 12.42 5.95 5.16
C THR A 47 11.23 6.75 4.65
N ILE A 48 11.42 8.06 4.47
CA ILE A 48 10.43 8.95 3.88
C ILE A 48 10.35 8.75 2.36
N ASN A 49 9.22 9.11 1.77
CA ASN A 49 8.97 9.00 0.34
C ASN A 49 9.05 7.59 -0.23
N THR A 50 8.83 6.57 0.60
CA THR A 50 8.74 5.16 0.23
C THR A 50 7.38 4.58 0.64
N TYR A 51 7.04 3.39 0.14
CA TYR A 51 5.83 2.70 0.56
C TYR A 51 6.05 2.05 1.92
N ALA A 52 5.50 2.66 2.96
CA ALA A 52 5.61 2.20 4.34
C ALA A 52 4.75 0.96 4.61
N MET A 53 3.62 0.86 3.99
CA MET A 53 2.74 -0.30 3.86
C MET A 53 2.30 -0.40 2.40
N ASP A 54 1.82 -1.56 1.99
CA ASP A 54 1.37 -1.75 0.63
C ASP A 54 0.30 -0.71 0.27
N ARG A 55 0.50 -0.02 -0.85
CA ARG A 55 -0.29 1.11 -1.37
C ARG A 55 -0.16 2.43 -0.60
N TRP A 56 0.38 2.45 0.62
CA TRP A 56 0.53 3.66 1.42
C TRP A 56 1.97 4.15 1.44
N ARG A 57 2.19 5.28 0.76
CA ARG A 57 3.50 5.93 0.66
C ARG A 57 3.67 6.93 1.79
N SER A 58 4.75 6.82 2.54
CA SER A 58 5.14 7.83 3.51
C SER A 58 5.59 9.11 2.82
N TYR A 59 5.30 10.25 3.40
CA TYR A 59 5.84 11.52 2.94
C TYR A 59 6.09 12.47 4.10
N GLY A 60 6.91 13.51 3.86
CA GLY A 60 7.20 14.53 4.83
C GLY A 60 8.60 15.10 4.67
N GLY A 61 8.99 15.91 5.63
CA GLY A 61 10.37 16.38 5.75
C GLY A 61 11.27 15.36 6.45
N PRO A 62 12.61 15.54 6.37
CA PRO A 62 13.55 14.70 7.12
C PRO A 62 13.25 14.76 8.61
N GLY A 63 13.28 13.63 9.29
CA GLY A 63 13.03 13.56 10.72
C GLY A 63 13.11 12.14 11.26
N ASP A 64 13.05 12.03 12.58
CA ASP A 64 13.05 10.76 13.28
C ASP A 64 11.62 10.25 13.41
N PHE A 65 11.11 9.67 12.35
CA PHE A 65 9.75 9.16 12.23
C PHE A 65 9.74 7.69 11.87
N SER A 66 8.69 6.98 12.29
CA SER A 66 8.47 5.58 11.95
C SER A 66 7.02 5.33 11.60
N TRP A 67 6.80 4.48 10.61
CA TRP A 67 5.50 3.97 10.21
C TRP A 67 5.45 2.47 10.44
N TYR A 68 4.38 1.99 11.04
CA TYR A 68 4.21 0.58 11.40
C TYR A 68 2.86 0.05 10.95
N THR A 69 2.82 -1.22 10.56
CA THR A 69 1.61 -2.03 10.67
C THR A 69 1.56 -2.63 12.07
N LYS A 70 0.47 -2.42 12.77
CA LYS A 70 0.22 -2.96 14.11
C LYS A 70 -1.05 -3.81 14.10
N SER A 71 -1.15 -4.74 15.04
CA SER A 71 -2.37 -5.49 15.32
C SER A 71 -2.94 -5.09 16.67
N ASP A 72 -4.25 -5.10 16.77
CA ASP A 72 -5.00 -4.79 17.99
C ASP A 72 -6.00 -5.91 18.27
N ALA A 73 -5.64 -6.84 19.12
CA ALA A 73 -6.49 -7.99 19.48
C ALA A 73 -7.76 -7.57 20.28
N GLY A 74 -7.80 -6.35 20.81
CA GLY A 74 -8.89 -5.87 21.66
C GLY A 74 -10.08 -5.27 20.91
N GLU A 75 -9.95 -4.95 19.64
CA GLU A 75 -10.95 -4.19 18.86
C GLU A 75 -11.52 -4.93 17.63
N GLY A 76 -11.32 -6.23 17.53
CA GLY A 76 -11.99 -7.09 16.56
C GLY A 76 -11.53 -7.02 15.08
N ASP A 77 -10.91 -5.93 14.65
CA ASP A 77 -10.55 -5.68 13.24
C ASP A 77 -9.06 -5.86 12.93
N GLY A 78 -8.30 -6.19 13.92
CA GLY A 78 -6.95 -6.72 13.83
C GLY A 78 -5.83 -5.74 13.48
N PHE A 79 -5.97 -4.81 12.53
CA PHE A 79 -4.84 -4.04 12.02
C PHE A 79 -5.09 -2.54 12.01
N TYR A 80 -3.98 -1.77 12.11
CA TYR A 80 -3.96 -0.32 11.96
C TYR A 80 -2.54 0.16 11.57
N SER A 81 -2.43 1.34 11.05
CA SER A 81 -1.15 2.02 10.85
C SER A 81 -0.83 2.92 12.03
N ARG A 82 0.41 2.88 12.53
CA ARG A 82 0.94 3.83 13.49
C ARG A 82 1.99 4.73 12.85
N PHE A 83 1.81 6.04 13.00
CA PHE A 83 2.80 7.07 12.68
C PHE A 83 3.38 7.56 13.99
N GLN A 84 4.65 7.34 14.22
CA GLN A 84 5.30 7.63 15.49
C GLN A 84 6.56 8.46 15.31
N ARG A 85 6.73 9.49 16.15
CA ARG A 85 8.01 10.16 16.32
C ARG A 85 8.92 9.33 17.21
N THR A 86 10.21 9.33 16.89
CA THR A 86 11.22 8.76 17.79
C THR A 86 11.24 9.55 19.11
N ALA A 87 11.15 8.85 20.22
CA ALA A 87 11.16 9.51 21.54
C ALA A 87 12.40 10.40 21.71
N SER A 88 12.21 11.56 22.31
CA SER A 88 13.24 12.59 22.54
C SER A 88 13.75 13.31 21.29
N THR A 89 13.22 13.01 20.09
CA THR A 89 13.57 13.82 18.90
C THR A 89 12.98 15.23 19.02
N SER A 90 13.75 16.22 18.56
CA SER A 90 13.31 17.62 18.41
C SER A 90 12.89 17.97 16.98
N GLN A 91 12.89 17.00 16.06
CA GLN A 91 12.47 17.20 14.68
C GLN A 91 10.96 17.45 14.61
N VAL A 92 10.59 18.55 13.93
CA VAL A 92 9.20 19.02 13.84
C VAL A 92 8.70 19.12 12.40
N ASN A 93 9.31 18.38 11.47
CA ASN A 93 8.86 18.33 10.09
C ASN A 93 7.51 17.62 9.98
N VAL A 94 6.74 17.99 8.95
CA VAL A 94 5.49 17.30 8.62
C VAL A 94 5.75 15.82 8.40
N MET A 95 4.86 14.98 8.89
CA MET A 95 4.84 13.54 8.62
C MET A 95 3.45 13.11 8.19
N GLY A 96 3.41 12.18 7.24
CA GLY A 96 2.14 11.72 6.71
C GLY A 96 2.26 10.51 5.82
N MET A 97 1.11 10.07 5.34
CA MET A 97 0.98 9.03 4.31
C MET A 97 0.01 9.45 3.23
N THR A 98 0.22 8.93 2.05
CA THR A 98 -0.65 9.15 0.90
C THR A 98 -0.86 7.87 0.13
N GLN A 99 -2.04 7.77 -0.50
CA GLN A 99 -2.37 6.72 -1.46
C GLN A 99 -2.98 7.34 -2.70
N GLY A 100 -2.51 6.95 -3.89
CA GLY A 100 -3.14 7.29 -5.16
C GLY A 100 -4.00 6.16 -5.70
N LEU A 101 -5.12 6.47 -6.31
CA LEU A 101 -5.92 5.54 -7.11
C LEU A 101 -5.47 5.60 -8.57
N GLU A 102 -5.57 4.47 -9.30
CA GLU A 102 -5.40 4.49 -10.75
C GLU A 102 -6.48 5.36 -11.42
N SER A 103 -6.13 5.98 -12.54
CA SER A 103 -7.09 6.81 -13.29
C SER A 103 -8.32 6.01 -13.75
N VAL A 104 -8.17 4.72 -14.03
CA VAL A 104 -9.28 3.82 -14.39
C VAL A 104 -10.27 3.65 -13.23
N ASP A 105 -9.79 3.67 -11.98
CA ASP A 105 -10.60 3.55 -10.77
C ASP A 105 -11.15 4.90 -10.29
N SER A 106 -10.59 6.02 -10.76
CA SER A 106 -10.94 7.38 -10.35
C SER A 106 -11.96 8.05 -11.27
N LYS A 107 -11.81 7.90 -12.59
CA LYS A 107 -12.58 8.66 -13.61
C LYS A 107 -14.10 8.53 -13.47
N HIS A 108 -14.60 7.37 -13.10
CA HIS A 108 -16.05 7.16 -12.97
C HIS A 108 -16.65 7.87 -11.74
N LEU A 109 -15.80 8.34 -10.82
CA LEU A 109 -16.20 9.09 -9.64
C LEU A 109 -16.26 10.61 -9.90
N ALA A 110 -15.68 11.10 -11.00
CA ALA A 110 -15.69 12.52 -11.35
C ALA A 110 -17.11 13.08 -11.42
N GLY A 111 -17.32 14.25 -10.83
CA GLY A 111 -18.61 14.89 -10.71
C GLY A 111 -19.56 14.27 -9.67
N LYS A 112 -19.11 13.27 -8.91
CA LYS A 112 -19.95 12.60 -7.89
C LYS A 112 -19.68 13.15 -6.50
N GLU A 113 -20.75 13.15 -5.68
CA GLU A 113 -20.64 13.33 -4.25
C GLU A 113 -20.10 12.07 -3.61
N VAL A 114 -19.10 12.21 -2.74
CA VAL A 114 -18.43 11.11 -2.04
C VAL A 114 -18.21 11.47 -0.59
N THR A 115 -18.12 10.45 0.26
CA THR A 115 -17.79 10.59 1.68
C THR A 115 -16.51 9.85 1.99
N LEU A 116 -15.57 10.55 2.61
CA LEU A 116 -14.34 9.99 3.17
C LEU A 116 -14.53 9.77 4.66
N SER A 117 -14.22 8.60 5.17
CA SER A 117 -14.25 8.29 6.59
C SER A 117 -13.03 7.48 7.02
N PHE A 118 -12.66 7.58 8.28
CA PHE A 118 -11.58 6.81 8.90
C PHE A 118 -11.76 6.75 10.41
N ARG A 119 -11.10 5.78 11.07
CA ARG A 119 -10.97 5.76 12.53
C ARG A 119 -9.56 6.14 12.93
N ALA A 120 -9.44 6.96 13.95
CA ALA A 120 -8.14 7.39 14.48
C ALA A 120 -8.14 7.55 16.00
N LYS A 121 -6.96 7.40 16.59
CA LYS A 121 -6.64 7.78 17.99
C LYS A 121 -5.21 8.32 18.07
N ALA A 122 -4.92 9.07 19.10
CA ALA A 122 -3.59 9.61 19.38
C ALA A 122 -2.96 8.94 20.60
N GLY A 123 -1.64 8.95 20.66
CA GLY A 123 -0.90 8.64 21.87
C GLY A 123 -0.99 9.79 22.88
N ALA A 124 -0.72 9.49 24.17
CA ALA A 124 -0.84 10.47 25.26
C ALA A 124 0.10 11.68 25.14
N ASN A 125 1.17 11.57 24.35
CA ASN A 125 2.11 12.65 24.10
C ASN A 125 1.98 13.28 22.71
N TRP A 126 0.91 12.97 21.98
CA TRP A 126 0.72 13.49 20.62
C TRP A 126 0.74 15.03 20.62
N SER A 127 1.61 15.60 19.80
CA SER A 127 1.99 17.01 19.87
C SER A 127 1.83 17.75 18.53
N PRO A 128 0.64 17.89 17.96
CA PRO A 128 0.42 18.58 16.70
C PRO A 128 0.48 20.10 16.86
N THR A 129 1.04 20.80 15.88
CA THR A 129 1.14 22.28 15.83
C THR A 129 -0.22 22.97 15.99
N SER A 130 -1.26 22.42 15.35
CA SER A 130 -2.60 23.00 15.34
C SER A 130 -3.59 22.31 16.28
N GLY A 131 -3.14 21.35 17.09
CA GLY A 131 -4.03 20.50 17.89
C GLY A 131 -4.77 19.43 17.05
N ASN A 132 -4.49 19.32 15.75
CA ASN A 132 -5.27 18.50 14.84
C ASN A 132 -4.40 17.67 13.90
N ILE A 133 -5.00 16.58 13.39
CA ILE A 133 -4.56 15.88 12.18
C ILE A 133 -5.34 16.40 10.98
N GLY A 134 -4.69 16.48 9.82
CA GLY A 134 -5.34 16.72 8.53
C GLY A 134 -5.54 15.42 7.76
N PHE A 135 -6.72 15.21 7.20
CA PHE A 135 -7.00 14.15 6.27
C PHE A 135 -7.75 14.71 5.07
N ALA A 136 -7.16 14.62 3.88
CA ALA A 136 -7.71 15.19 2.66
C ALA A 136 -7.91 14.11 1.59
N ALA A 137 -8.96 14.31 0.77
CA ALA A 137 -9.06 13.69 -0.54
C ALA A 137 -8.80 14.75 -1.60
N VAL A 138 -7.90 14.44 -2.51
CA VAL A 138 -7.33 15.35 -3.50
C VAL A 138 -7.63 14.84 -4.90
N GLY A 139 -8.22 15.68 -5.74
CA GLY A 139 -8.40 15.39 -7.16
C GLY A 139 -7.29 16.02 -7.98
N GLY A 140 -6.74 15.26 -8.95
CA GLY A 140 -5.75 15.73 -9.91
C GLY A 140 -6.15 15.43 -11.35
N GLU A 141 -5.47 16.06 -12.28
CA GLU A 141 -5.56 15.77 -13.72
C GLU A 141 -4.37 14.90 -14.13
N GLY A 142 -4.46 14.27 -15.31
CA GLY A 142 -3.41 13.40 -15.82
C GLY A 142 -3.79 11.92 -15.74
N THR A 143 -2.80 11.04 -15.84
CA THR A 143 -3.01 9.59 -15.85
C THR A 143 -1.95 8.91 -15.00
N ASP A 144 -2.39 8.20 -13.97
CA ASP A 144 -1.54 7.35 -13.11
C ASP A 144 -0.28 8.04 -12.56
N GLN A 145 -0.42 9.31 -12.19
CA GLN A 145 0.67 10.08 -11.59
C GLN A 145 0.87 9.70 -10.13
N SER A 146 2.05 9.98 -9.63
CA SER A 146 2.34 9.83 -8.20
C SER A 146 1.35 10.64 -7.35
N PRO A 147 0.85 10.10 -6.23
CA PRO A 147 -0.08 10.80 -5.34
C PRO A 147 0.52 12.10 -4.75
N VAL A 148 1.84 12.25 -4.81
CA VAL A 148 2.55 13.49 -4.46
C VAL A 148 2.98 14.18 -5.75
N GLY A 149 2.28 15.24 -6.14
CA GLY A 149 2.61 16.01 -7.33
C GLY A 149 1.71 15.74 -8.54
N MET A 150 0.47 15.35 -8.33
CA MET A 150 -0.53 15.30 -9.40
C MET A 150 -0.71 16.68 -10.03
N THR A 151 -0.88 16.71 -11.35
CA THR A 151 -1.17 17.94 -12.10
C THR A 151 -2.49 18.54 -11.64
N THR A 152 -2.54 19.85 -11.48
CA THR A 152 -3.74 20.62 -11.06
C THR A 152 -4.43 20.02 -9.83
N ALA A 153 -3.63 19.61 -8.83
CA ALA A 153 -4.12 18.98 -7.61
C ALA A 153 -4.95 19.97 -6.77
N ALA A 154 -6.13 19.56 -6.36
CA ALA A 154 -7.01 20.35 -5.49
C ALA A 154 -7.76 19.45 -4.50
N ASN A 155 -7.86 19.91 -3.24
CA ASN A 155 -8.65 19.23 -2.23
C ASN A 155 -10.14 19.37 -2.55
N PHE A 156 -10.89 18.28 -2.55
CA PHE A 156 -12.34 18.29 -2.60
C PHE A 156 -12.98 17.79 -1.29
N ILE A 157 -12.23 17.14 -0.43
CA ILE A 157 -12.57 16.87 0.98
C ILE A 157 -11.37 17.28 1.84
N GLY A 158 -11.63 18.01 2.91
CA GLY A 158 -10.66 18.31 3.95
C GLY A 158 -11.27 18.05 5.33
N ILE A 159 -10.69 17.12 6.08
CA ILE A 159 -11.08 16.82 7.45
C ILE A 159 -9.96 17.29 8.36
N THR A 160 -10.29 18.14 9.32
CA THR A 160 -9.38 18.55 10.40
C THR A 160 -9.95 18.01 11.70
N ALA A 161 -9.19 17.16 12.40
CA ALA A 161 -9.69 16.46 13.57
C ALA A 161 -8.76 16.56 14.77
N ALA A 162 -9.29 17.02 15.90
CA ALA A 162 -8.64 16.87 17.20
C ALA A 162 -8.81 15.41 17.65
N LEU A 163 -7.70 14.69 17.76
CA LEU A 163 -7.73 13.28 18.15
C LEU A 163 -7.79 13.12 19.68
N THR A 164 -8.43 12.04 20.10
CA THR A 164 -8.42 11.57 21.48
C THR A 164 -7.55 10.31 21.61
N THR A 165 -7.31 9.86 22.83
CA THR A 165 -6.62 8.58 23.09
C THR A 165 -7.48 7.34 22.85
N SER A 166 -8.77 7.52 22.55
CA SER A 166 -9.71 6.46 22.18
C SER A 166 -9.99 6.46 20.68
N TRP A 167 -10.34 5.32 20.13
CA TRP A 167 -10.76 5.20 18.72
C TRP A 167 -12.05 5.98 18.45
N VAL A 168 -11.98 6.98 17.57
CA VAL A 168 -13.11 7.77 17.11
C VAL A 168 -13.19 7.69 15.59
N THR A 169 -14.41 7.66 15.05
CA THR A 169 -14.66 7.75 13.60
C THR A 169 -14.81 9.21 13.20
N TYR A 170 -14.09 9.63 12.17
CA TYR A 170 -14.16 10.96 11.56
C TYR A 170 -14.61 10.80 10.11
N SER A 171 -15.38 11.76 9.61
CA SER A 171 -15.84 11.76 8.21
C SER A 171 -16.00 13.17 7.66
N GLY A 172 -15.93 13.27 6.34
CA GLY A 172 -16.21 14.49 5.59
C GLY A 172 -16.72 14.16 4.20
N THR A 173 -17.58 15.00 3.68
CA THR A 173 -18.22 14.83 2.37
C THR A 173 -17.77 15.94 1.43
N GLY A 174 -17.69 15.62 0.14
CA GLY A 174 -17.37 16.58 -0.90
C GLY A 174 -17.71 16.04 -2.28
N THR A 175 -17.74 16.93 -3.25
CA THR A 175 -17.95 16.57 -4.66
C THR A 175 -16.63 16.58 -5.40
N ILE A 176 -16.30 15.48 -6.05
CA ILE A 176 -15.12 15.39 -6.92
C ILE A 176 -15.39 16.29 -8.13
N PRO A 177 -14.54 17.29 -8.43
CA PRO A 177 -14.72 18.10 -9.63
C PRO A 177 -14.74 17.23 -10.90
N ALA A 178 -15.58 17.60 -11.88
CA ALA A 178 -15.85 16.78 -13.06
C ALA A 178 -14.64 16.64 -14.01
N ASP A 179 -13.66 17.53 -13.89
CA ASP A 179 -12.41 17.56 -14.66
C ASP A 179 -11.33 16.65 -14.09
N LYS A 180 -11.50 16.11 -12.86
CA LYS A 180 -10.47 15.29 -12.21
C LYS A 180 -10.49 13.85 -12.73
N THR A 181 -9.29 13.36 -13.03
CA THR A 181 -9.08 12.02 -13.58
C THR A 181 -8.38 11.09 -12.61
N GLN A 182 -7.82 11.65 -11.53
CA GLN A 182 -7.11 10.92 -10.49
C GLN A 182 -7.55 11.38 -9.11
N ILE A 183 -7.50 10.48 -8.15
CA ILE A 183 -7.79 10.75 -6.73
C ILE A 183 -6.61 10.25 -5.90
N SER A 184 -6.23 11.05 -4.90
CA SER A 184 -5.33 10.61 -3.84
C SER A 184 -5.87 10.96 -2.46
N PHE A 185 -5.38 10.25 -1.46
CA PHE A 185 -5.63 10.50 -0.05
C PHE A 185 -4.36 10.97 0.61
N GLN A 186 -4.46 11.95 1.50
CA GLN A 186 -3.34 12.47 2.26
C GLN A 186 -3.71 12.57 3.72
N ILE A 187 -2.94 11.94 4.57
CA ILE A 187 -3.08 12.00 6.03
C ILE A 187 -1.80 12.58 6.57
N SER A 188 -1.87 13.67 7.33
CA SER A 188 -0.65 14.29 7.87
C SER A 188 -0.90 15.12 9.12
N TRP A 189 0.17 15.35 9.84
CA TRP A 189 0.25 16.31 10.90
C TRP A 189 1.68 16.87 11.02
N THR A 190 1.80 18.06 11.58
CA THR A 190 3.09 18.68 11.84
C THR A 190 3.28 18.73 13.36
N PRO A 191 4.31 18.06 13.88
CA PRO A 191 4.57 18.05 15.33
C PRO A 191 5.16 19.36 15.83
N VAL A 192 5.14 19.56 17.16
CA VAL A 192 5.85 20.62 17.85
C VAL A 192 6.66 20.05 19.02
N GLY A 193 7.69 20.79 19.42
CA GLY A 193 8.48 20.47 20.60
C GLY A 193 9.22 19.14 20.52
N THR A 194 9.71 18.69 21.66
CA THR A 194 10.41 17.40 21.80
C THR A 194 9.40 16.26 21.97
N ALA A 195 9.60 15.18 21.24
CA ALA A 195 8.70 14.03 21.24
C ALA A 195 8.73 13.29 22.57
N GLY A 196 7.56 13.02 23.16
CA GLY A 196 7.40 12.04 24.23
C GLY A 196 7.40 10.60 23.70
N ALA A 197 7.43 9.63 24.60
CA ALA A 197 7.44 8.21 24.23
C ALA A 197 6.16 7.75 23.50
N ALA A 198 5.03 8.41 23.75
CA ALA A 198 3.74 8.11 23.14
C ALA A 198 3.29 9.23 22.17
N ASP A 199 4.22 9.81 21.42
CA ASP A 199 3.93 10.81 20.39
C ASP A 199 3.67 10.12 19.05
N TYR A 200 2.42 9.66 18.88
CA TYR A 200 1.98 8.91 17.70
C TYR A 200 0.51 9.13 17.37
N VAL A 201 0.15 8.77 16.16
CA VAL A 201 -1.23 8.62 15.68
C VAL A 201 -1.44 7.22 15.14
N ASP A 202 -2.54 6.58 15.52
CA ASP A 202 -3.02 5.31 15.00
C ASP A 202 -4.22 5.57 14.09
N ILE A 203 -4.23 4.93 12.90
CA ILE A 203 -5.29 5.09 11.88
C ILE A 203 -5.69 3.73 11.34
N ARG A 204 -7.00 3.53 11.10
CA ARG A 204 -7.56 2.36 10.43
C ARG A 204 -8.88 2.67 9.73
N ASN A 205 -9.40 1.71 9.00
CA ASN A 205 -10.73 1.72 8.40
C ASN A 205 -10.96 2.96 7.52
N VAL A 206 -9.99 3.26 6.66
CA VAL A 206 -10.10 4.36 5.70
C VAL A 206 -11.07 3.97 4.60
N GLN A 207 -12.11 4.76 4.36
CA GLN A 207 -13.13 4.47 3.35
C GLN A 207 -13.48 5.72 2.55
N LEU A 208 -13.41 5.63 1.23
CA LEU A 208 -14.06 6.57 0.31
C LEU A 208 -15.19 5.83 -0.41
N GLU A 209 -16.39 6.36 -0.31
CA GLU A 209 -17.59 5.78 -0.88
C GLU A 209 -18.47 6.83 -1.56
N LEU A 210 -19.30 6.41 -2.51
CA LEU A 210 -20.28 7.28 -3.15
C LEU A 210 -21.39 7.65 -2.18
N GLY A 211 -21.84 8.91 -2.27
CA GLY A 211 -22.93 9.47 -1.46
C GLY A 211 -22.46 10.40 -0.35
N GLY A 212 -23.41 11.11 0.25
CA GLY A 212 -23.18 12.16 1.23
C GLY A 212 -23.16 11.72 2.70
N THR A 213 -23.08 10.42 2.98
CA THR A 213 -23.14 9.89 4.35
C THR A 213 -22.17 8.72 4.52
N ALA A 214 -21.35 8.78 5.57
CA ALA A 214 -20.47 7.69 5.92
C ALA A 214 -21.29 6.45 6.36
N THR A 215 -20.99 5.29 5.76
CA THR A 215 -21.60 4.02 6.12
C THR A 215 -20.65 3.18 6.98
N THR A 216 -21.12 2.04 7.46
CA THR A 216 -20.26 1.07 8.18
C THR A 216 -19.10 0.65 7.27
N PHE A 217 -17.90 0.57 7.84
CA PHE A 217 -16.69 0.18 7.12
C PHE A 217 -16.89 -1.15 6.36
N GLU A 218 -16.52 -1.14 5.09
CA GLU A 218 -16.57 -2.32 4.23
C GLU A 218 -15.32 -3.17 4.44
N GLN A 219 -15.47 -4.25 5.21
CA GLN A 219 -14.39 -5.21 5.43
C GLN A 219 -14.27 -6.15 4.24
N LYS A 220 -13.08 -6.24 3.65
CA LYS A 220 -12.71 -7.24 2.64
C LYS A 220 -11.99 -8.40 3.32
N THR A 221 -12.03 -9.58 2.68
CA THR A 221 -11.20 -10.69 3.14
C THR A 221 -9.71 -10.36 2.94
N TYR A 222 -8.84 -10.94 3.76
CA TYR A 222 -7.39 -10.74 3.62
C TYR A 222 -6.89 -11.14 2.21
N GLY A 223 -7.40 -12.24 1.65
CA GLY A 223 -7.00 -12.71 0.33
C GLY A 223 -7.37 -11.73 -0.80
N GLU A 224 -8.56 -11.12 -0.73
CA GLU A 224 -8.97 -10.08 -1.67
C GLU A 224 -8.08 -8.85 -1.55
N GLU A 225 -7.82 -8.39 -0.33
CA GLU A 225 -6.97 -7.21 -0.11
C GLU A 225 -5.53 -7.46 -0.54
N LEU A 226 -4.99 -8.66 -0.26
CA LEU A 226 -3.66 -9.07 -0.70
C LEU A 226 -3.55 -9.05 -2.23
N ALA A 227 -4.53 -9.62 -2.95
CA ALA A 227 -4.53 -9.61 -4.41
C ALA A 227 -4.56 -8.20 -5.00
N LEU A 228 -5.32 -7.28 -4.37
CA LEU A 228 -5.33 -5.86 -4.76
C LEU A 228 -3.98 -5.18 -4.54
N CYS A 229 -3.31 -5.49 -3.43
CA CYS A 229 -1.97 -4.97 -3.15
C CYS A 229 -0.93 -5.56 -4.11
N GLN A 230 -1.03 -6.85 -4.43
CA GLN A 230 -0.12 -7.54 -5.34
C GLN A 230 -0.18 -7.03 -6.78
N ARG A 231 -1.27 -6.38 -7.18
CA ARG A 231 -1.32 -5.63 -8.44
C ARG A 231 -0.26 -4.52 -8.52
N TYR A 232 0.23 -4.04 -7.39
CA TYR A 232 1.21 -2.94 -7.29
C TYR A 232 2.55 -3.35 -6.70
N CYS A 233 2.54 -4.30 -5.80
CA CYS A 233 3.75 -4.81 -5.17
C CYS A 233 3.60 -6.28 -4.83
N PHE A 234 4.56 -7.06 -5.27
CA PHE A 234 4.71 -8.46 -4.88
C PHE A 234 6.11 -8.69 -4.30
N VAL A 235 6.17 -9.27 -3.12
CA VAL A 235 7.43 -9.65 -2.48
C VAL A 235 7.51 -11.15 -2.41
N MET A 236 8.47 -11.71 -3.12
CA MET A 236 8.85 -13.12 -3.01
C MET A 236 9.93 -13.24 -1.94
N ALA A 237 9.64 -13.92 -0.84
CA ALA A 237 10.54 -14.17 0.27
C ALA A 237 10.45 -15.66 0.64
N PRO A 238 11.21 -16.54 -0.03
CA PRO A 238 11.20 -17.97 0.25
C PRO A 238 11.82 -18.28 1.60
N SER A 239 11.52 -19.45 2.14
CA SER A 239 12.23 -19.97 3.32
C SER A 239 13.64 -20.36 2.97
N THR A 240 14.53 -20.44 3.97
CA THR A 240 15.92 -20.89 3.80
C THR A 240 15.99 -22.20 3.02
N ASN A 241 16.84 -22.22 2.01
CA ASN A 241 17.02 -23.32 1.06
C ASN A 241 15.83 -23.63 0.15
N ALA A 242 14.76 -22.83 0.18
CA ALA A 242 13.64 -22.99 -0.75
C ALA A 242 14.00 -22.46 -2.13
N SER A 243 13.36 -23.03 -3.17
CA SER A 243 13.50 -22.57 -4.54
C SER A 243 12.81 -21.20 -4.71
N VAL A 244 13.54 -20.26 -5.31
CA VAL A 244 13.03 -18.97 -5.77
C VAL A 244 12.38 -19.11 -7.15
N ALA A 245 13.09 -19.75 -8.10
CA ALA A 245 12.60 -19.94 -9.46
C ALA A 245 13.33 -21.10 -10.17
N PRO A 246 12.64 -21.82 -11.08
CA PRO A 246 13.31 -22.63 -12.09
C PRO A 246 14.16 -21.73 -12.98
N ALA A 247 15.28 -22.27 -13.46
CA ALA A 247 16.26 -21.52 -14.25
C ALA A 247 16.99 -22.40 -15.25
N PHE A 248 17.65 -21.78 -16.22
CA PHE A 248 18.63 -22.43 -17.08
C PHE A 248 19.85 -21.53 -17.30
N ALA A 249 20.99 -22.15 -17.61
CA ALA A 249 22.20 -21.41 -17.90
C ALA A 249 22.15 -20.78 -19.30
N ARG A 250 22.22 -19.46 -19.41
CA ARG A 250 22.44 -18.74 -20.67
C ARG A 250 23.90 -18.77 -21.14
N SER A 251 24.83 -18.87 -20.17
CA SER A 251 26.25 -18.94 -20.43
C SER A 251 26.96 -19.75 -19.32
N THR A 252 28.27 -19.75 -19.31
CA THR A 252 29.08 -20.41 -18.27
C THR A 252 29.01 -19.70 -16.90
N THR A 253 28.40 -18.50 -16.84
CA THR A 253 28.33 -17.68 -15.62
C THR A 253 26.95 -17.07 -15.34
N VAL A 254 25.99 -17.19 -16.26
CA VAL A 254 24.67 -16.54 -16.13
C VAL A 254 23.56 -17.57 -16.12
N ALA A 255 22.84 -17.64 -15.03
CA ALA A 255 21.57 -18.35 -14.90
C ALA A 255 20.40 -17.40 -15.17
N PHE A 256 19.40 -17.83 -15.91
CA PHE A 256 18.17 -17.09 -16.19
C PHE A 256 16.99 -17.78 -15.52
N GLY A 257 16.31 -17.08 -14.64
CA GLY A 257 15.16 -17.53 -13.86
C GLY A 257 13.88 -16.84 -14.26
N ILE A 258 12.76 -17.56 -14.18
CA ILE A 258 11.41 -17.06 -14.45
C ILE A 258 10.50 -17.51 -13.30
N ALA A 259 9.66 -16.61 -12.81
CA ALA A 259 8.58 -16.96 -11.89
C ALA A 259 7.29 -16.21 -12.25
N GLU A 260 6.16 -16.88 -12.16
CA GLU A 260 4.85 -16.27 -12.37
C GLU A 260 4.46 -15.39 -11.20
N LEU A 261 3.76 -14.31 -11.49
CA LEU A 261 3.17 -13.44 -10.49
C LEU A 261 1.76 -13.94 -10.13
N PRO A 262 1.34 -13.87 -8.86
CA PRO A 262 0.01 -14.37 -8.44
C PRO A 262 -1.14 -13.56 -9.05
N VAL A 263 -0.89 -12.32 -9.44
CA VAL A 263 -1.84 -11.45 -10.13
C VAL A 263 -1.12 -10.64 -11.22
N THR A 264 -1.86 -10.22 -12.24
CA THR A 264 -1.31 -9.31 -13.25
C THR A 264 -1.07 -7.93 -12.63
N MET A 265 0.14 -7.45 -12.65
CA MET A 265 0.51 -6.15 -12.12
C MET A 265 0.00 -4.99 -12.98
N ARG A 266 -0.11 -3.81 -12.40
CA ARG A 266 -0.59 -2.59 -13.08
C ARG A 266 0.22 -2.27 -14.35
N THR A 267 1.52 -2.34 -14.26
CA THR A 267 2.48 -2.15 -15.35
C THR A 267 3.60 -3.18 -15.24
N THR A 268 4.49 -3.24 -16.21
CA THR A 268 5.73 -4.03 -16.06
C THR A 268 6.47 -3.54 -14.82
N PRO A 269 6.71 -4.42 -13.83
CA PRO A 269 7.32 -3.99 -12.57
C PRO A 269 8.80 -3.66 -12.71
N THR A 270 9.32 -2.88 -11.78
CA THR A 270 10.75 -2.85 -11.48
C THR A 270 11.08 -3.93 -10.47
N LEU A 271 12.25 -4.56 -10.57
CA LEU A 271 12.70 -5.56 -9.61
C LEU A 271 13.78 -4.97 -8.70
N ALA A 272 13.64 -5.22 -7.41
CA ALA A 272 14.69 -5.03 -6.42
C ALA A 272 15.02 -6.38 -5.78
N PHE A 273 16.29 -6.61 -5.52
CA PHE A 273 16.81 -7.85 -4.94
C PHE A 273 17.47 -7.53 -3.59
N SER A 274 17.41 -8.48 -2.64
CA SER A 274 18.24 -8.45 -1.45
C SER A 274 19.73 -8.60 -1.82
N ALA A 275 20.60 -8.85 -0.85
CA ALA A 275 22.02 -9.02 -1.14
C ALA A 275 22.27 -10.19 -2.12
N ASN A 276 23.21 -10.02 -3.04
CA ASN A 276 23.48 -11.02 -4.08
C ASN A 276 23.81 -12.42 -3.50
N ASN A 277 24.51 -12.46 -2.37
CA ASN A 277 24.91 -13.70 -1.69
C ASN A 277 23.74 -14.38 -0.93
N ASP A 278 22.55 -13.79 -0.89
CA ASP A 278 21.34 -14.46 -0.41
C ASP A 278 20.86 -15.49 -1.43
N PHE A 279 21.26 -15.34 -2.70
CA PHE A 279 20.84 -16.20 -3.81
C PHE A 279 21.95 -17.17 -4.20
N GLN A 280 21.55 -18.40 -4.51
CA GLN A 280 22.43 -19.47 -4.96
C GLN A 280 21.80 -20.18 -6.15
N VAL A 281 22.61 -20.49 -7.14
CA VAL A 281 22.22 -21.35 -8.26
C VAL A 281 22.55 -22.80 -7.89
N GLN A 282 21.55 -23.67 -7.99
CA GLN A 282 21.69 -25.12 -7.76
C GLN A 282 21.57 -25.87 -9.08
N PHE A 283 22.57 -26.65 -9.44
CA PHE A 283 22.60 -27.45 -10.67
C PHE A 283 23.23 -28.82 -10.41
N LEU A 284 22.55 -29.90 -10.81
CA LEU A 284 22.97 -31.28 -10.49
C LEU A 284 23.27 -31.43 -8.98
N ALA A 285 24.49 -31.87 -8.64
CA ALA A 285 24.95 -32.00 -7.25
C ALA A 285 25.82 -30.81 -6.78
N ALA A 286 25.88 -29.72 -7.56
CA ALA A 286 26.75 -28.56 -7.29
C ALA A 286 25.92 -27.31 -7.04
N THR A 287 26.52 -26.33 -6.37
CA THR A 287 25.96 -25.02 -6.11
C THR A 287 26.98 -23.92 -6.41
N ALA A 288 26.49 -22.74 -6.81
CA ALA A 288 27.31 -21.54 -6.96
C ALA A 288 26.55 -20.32 -6.40
N ASN A 289 27.21 -19.58 -5.51
CA ASN A 289 26.64 -18.35 -4.97
C ASN A 289 26.54 -17.28 -6.06
N SER A 290 25.44 -16.52 -6.04
CA SER A 290 25.27 -15.39 -6.93
C SER A 290 26.21 -14.25 -6.54
N THR A 291 26.85 -13.65 -7.53
CA THR A 291 27.67 -12.44 -7.40
C THR A 291 26.93 -11.17 -7.87
N ALA A 292 25.88 -11.35 -8.70
CA ALA A 292 24.99 -10.27 -9.11
C ALA A 292 23.62 -10.81 -9.46
N MET A 293 22.58 -10.03 -9.11
CA MET A 293 21.19 -10.25 -9.51
C MET A 293 20.73 -9.07 -10.37
N ALA A 294 20.02 -9.35 -11.47
CA ALA A 294 19.49 -8.28 -12.35
C ALA A 294 18.15 -8.67 -12.97
N ALA A 295 17.29 -7.67 -13.19
CA ALA A 295 16.09 -7.84 -14.00
C ALA A 295 16.45 -8.17 -15.45
N SER A 296 15.69 -9.04 -16.08
CA SER A 296 15.87 -9.39 -17.49
C SER A 296 14.89 -8.60 -18.39
N PRO A 297 15.25 -8.32 -19.65
CA PRO A 297 14.35 -7.66 -20.60
C PRO A 297 13.02 -8.39 -20.85
N GLU A 298 12.96 -9.68 -20.59
CA GLU A 298 11.76 -10.52 -20.72
C GLU A 298 10.76 -10.34 -19.56
N LEU A 299 11.05 -9.45 -18.62
CA LEU A 299 10.17 -9.05 -17.53
C LEU A 299 8.83 -8.52 -18.04
N HIS A 300 7.72 -9.01 -17.48
CA HIS A 300 6.36 -8.68 -17.94
C HIS A 300 5.40 -8.49 -16.75
N LYS A 301 4.19 -7.97 -17.01
CA LYS A 301 3.16 -7.68 -15.98
C LYS A 301 2.70 -8.89 -15.17
N ASN A 302 2.78 -10.09 -15.72
CA ASN A 302 2.33 -11.34 -15.08
C ASN A 302 3.47 -12.30 -14.73
N MET A 303 4.71 -11.91 -15.00
CA MET A 303 5.87 -12.77 -14.86
C MET A 303 7.10 -11.94 -14.49
N ILE A 304 7.85 -12.37 -13.51
CA ILE A 304 9.21 -11.85 -13.27
C ILE A 304 10.22 -12.70 -14.03
N ALA A 305 11.16 -12.02 -14.69
CA ALA A 305 12.28 -12.61 -15.37
C ALA A 305 13.56 -11.92 -14.91
N PHE A 306 14.56 -12.70 -14.52
CA PHE A 306 15.79 -12.17 -13.90
C PHE A 306 16.98 -13.07 -14.16
N THR A 307 18.17 -12.54 -13.93
CA THR A 307 19.42 -13.29 -14.06
C THR A 307 20.16 -13.31 -12.72
N ALA A 308 20.79 -14.45 -12.42
CA ALA A 308 21.77 -14.62 -11.37
C ALA A 308 23.15 -14.89 -12.02
N THR A 309 24.11 -14.02 -11.74
CA THR A 309 25.49 -14.19 -12.22
C THR A 309 26.28 -14.93 -11.15
N VAL A 310 27.06 -15.93 -11.55
CA VAL A 310 27.99 -16.67 -10.71
C VAL A 310 29.42 -16.55 -11.24
N GLY A 311 30.42 -16.91 -10.43
CA GLY A 311 31.82 -16.80 -10.85
C GLY A 311 32.20 -17.72 -12.02
N SER A 312 31.72 -18.98 -12.00
CA SER A 312 32.00 -19.99 -13.03
C SER A 312 31.18 -21.27 -12.77
N GLY A 313 31.31 -22.27 -13.63
CA GLY A 313 30.86 -23.65 -13.38
C GLY A 313 29.54 -24.02 -14.04
N LEU A 314 28.86 -23.11 -14.70
CA LEU A 314 27.63 -23.40 -15.46
C LEU A 314 27.97 -23.93 -16.85
N THR A 315 27.08 -24.73 -17.41
CA THR A 315 27.13 -25.17 -18.82
C THR A 315 25.90 -24.61 -19.53
N ALA A 316 26.11 -23.86 -20.61
CA ALA A 316 25.02 -23.26 -21.39
C ALA A 316 23.96 -24.30 -21.76
N GLY A 317 22.68 -23.97 -21.58
CA GLY A 317 21.54 -24.86 -21.81
C GLY A 317 21.22 -25.79 -20.61
N GLN A 318 22.04 -25.85 -19.59
CA GLN A 318 21.81 -26.70 -18.41
C GLN A 318 20.62 -26.20 -17.59
N GLY A 319 19.71 -27.10 -17.22
CA GLY A 319 18.60 -26.85 -16.29
C GLY A 319 19.10 -26.73 -14.84
N MET A 320 18.49 -25.83 -14.09
CA MET A 320 18.83 -25.52 -12.71
C MET A 320 17.69 -24.83 -11.97
N TYR A 321 17.90 -24.45 -10.73
CA TYR A 321 17.00 -23.50 -10.04
C TYR A 321 17.82 -22.51 -9.22
N ILE A 322 17.23 -21.35 -9.00
CA ILE A 322 17.74 -20.32 -8.09
C ILE A 322 17.04 -20.51 -6.76
N ARG A 323 17.78 -20.50 -5.66
CA ARG A 323 17.25 -20.70 -4.32
C ARG A 323 17.76 -19.63 -3.35
N ASP A 324 17.06 -19.51 -2.24
CA ASP A 324 17.58 -18.85 -1.05
C ASP A 324 18.62 -19.73 -0.37
N VAL A 325 19.65 -19.12 0.22
CA VAL A 325 20.72 -19.88 0.91
C VAL A 325 20.74 -19.64 2.41
N ASN A 326 20.32 -18.47 2.88
CA ASN A 326 20.46 -18.07 4.29
C ASN A 326 19.17 -17.54 4.94
N GLY A 327 18.03 -17.59 4.23
CA GLY A 327 16.74 -17.06 4.69
C GLY A 327 16.55 -15.56 4.42
N GLY A 328 17.46 -14.94 3.66
CA GLY A 328 17.45 -13.51 3.37
C GLY A 328 17.03 -13.14 1.94
N ALA A 329 16.93 -14.13 1.04
CA ALA A 329 16.60 -13.86 -0.35
C ALA A 329 15.21 -13.21 -0.50
N THR A 330 15.17 -12.02 -1.07
CA THR A 330 13.92 -11.37 -1.45
C THR A 330 13.99 -10.80 -2.85
N ILE A 331 12.91 -10.95 -3.61
CA ILE A 331 12.67 -10.26 -4.87
C ILE A 331 11.42 -9.43 -4.71
N THR A 332 11.56 -8.11 -4.80
CA THR A 332 10.42 -7.19 -4.77
C THR A 332 10.12 -6.72 -6.19
N ALA A 333 8.94 -7.08 -6.70
CA ALA A 333 8.39 -6.54 -7.94
C ALA A 333 7.48 -5.36 -7.61
N SER A 334 7.78 -4.17 -8.14
CA SER A 334 7.05 -2.93 -7.84
C SER A 334 6.51 -2.27 -9.11
N ALA A 335 5.20 -2.02 -9.13
CA ALA A 335 4.45 -1.32 -10.16
C ALA A 335 3.59 -0.18 -9.58
N GLU A 336 4.07 0.46 -8.52
CA GLU A 336 3.38 1.55 -7.80
C GLU A 336 3.21 2.82 -8.66
N LEU A 337 2.37 3.76 -8.18
CA LEU A 337 2.10 5.04 -8.83
C LEU A 337 3.14 6.12 -8.47
#